data_4e2bcd4c5ccc0c6231464936e840f371
#
_entry.id   4e2bcd4c5ccc0c6231464936e840f371
#
_cell.length_a   1.000
_cell.length_b   1.000
_cell.length_c   1.000
_cell.angle_alpha   90.00
_cell.angle_beta   90.00
_cell.angle_gamma   90.00
#
_symmetry.space_group_name_H-M   'P 1'
#
loop_
_entity.id
_entity.type
_entity.pdbx_description
1 polymer ?
#
loop_
_entity_poly.entity_id
_entity_poly.type
_entity_poly.pdbx_seq_one_letter_code
_entity_poly.pdbx_strand_id
1 'polypeptide(L)'
;MVNVAVVYFSGYGHTARQAAAVMEGIQSVTDAHVTGIVVDSDGLIKDNAWHELQEADAIVFGCPTYMGCVPWQFKRFADASSKAWAAQGWRDKLAAGFTNSGSMNGDKHSTLSYLFTLSMQHAMLWVGTGLMSANKKASGRDDINYLGAFAGAMAQSPADASPDEAPGPGDLHTAHLFGQRIAQIASRWCAS
;
A
#
# COMPACT_ATOMS: atom_id res chain seq x y z
N MET A 1 -19.02 1.71 10.40
CA MET A 1 -17.70 2.39 10.28
C MET A 1 -16.65 1.32 10.04
N VAL A 2 -15.75 1.52 9.07
CA VAL A 2 -14.68 0.58 8.76
C VAL A 2 -13.32 1.21 9.07
N ASN A 3 -12.41 0.45 9.69
CA ASN A 3 -11.08 0.90 10.08
C ASN A 3 -10.03 0.34 9.12
N VAL A 4 -9.26 1.20 8.48
CA VAL A 4 -8.18 0.81 7.56
C VAL A 4 -6.84 1.32 8.08
N ALA A 5 -5.89 0.43 8.30
CA ALA A 5 -4.52 0.78 8.64
C ALA A 5 -3.65 0.82 7.38
N VAL A 6 -2.88 1.89 7.19
CA VAL A 6 -1.89 2.01 6.11
C VAL A 6 -0.51 2.00 6.76
N VAL A 7 0.16 0.86 6.72
CA VAL A 7 1.52 0.71 7.27
C VAL A 7 2.55 0.80 6.15
N TYR A 8 3.50 1.73 6.27
CA TYR A 8 4.45 1.95 5.19
C TYR A 8 5.84 2.40 5.66
N PHE A 9 6.84 2.09 4.84
CA PHE A 9 8.19 2.65 4.92
C PHE A 9 8.43 3.61 3.76
N SER A 10 9.18 4.68 4.01
CA SER A 10 9.61 5.63 2.97
C SER A 10 11.01 6.14 3.27
N GLY A 11 12.00 5.77 2.42
CA GLY A 11 13.39 6.19 2.61
C GLY A 11 13.65 7.63 2.15
N TYR A 12 13.01 8.06 1.06
CA TYR A 12 13.26 9.36 0.41
C TYR A 12 12.00 10.23 0.26
N GLY A 13 10.89 9.90 0.93
CA GLY A 13 9.66 10.69 0.91
C GLY A 13 8.65 10.30 -0.17
N HIS A 14 9.06 9.77 -1.31
CA HIS A 14 8.16 9.46 -2.44
C HIS A 14 7.07 8.44 -2.08
N THR A 15 7.42 7.37 -1.35
CA THR A 15 6.44 6.37 -0.90
C THR A 15 5.49 6.96 0.15
N ALA A 16 5.95 7.90 0.97
CA ALA A 16 5.09 8.62 1.92
C ALA A 16 4.05 9.46 1.17
N ARG A 17 4.42 10.12 0.06
CA ARG A 17 3.50 10.87 -0.80
C ARG A 17 2.46 9.93 -1.44
N GLN A 18 2.89 8.76 -1.93
CA GLN A 18 1.96 7.74 -2.44
C GLN A 18 1.02 7.23 -1.33
N ALA A 19 1.54 6.99 -0.11
CA ALA A 19 0.74 6.58 1.04
C ALA A 19 -0.31 7.64 1.43
N ALA A 20 0.05 8.93 1.38
CA ALA A 20 -0.89 10.02 1.61
C ALA A 20 -2.06 9.96 0.62
N ALA A 21 -1.79 9.78 -0.68
CA ALA A 21 -2.84 9.65 -1.69
C ALA A 21 -3.75 8.42 -1.46
N VAL A 22 -3.18 7.28 -1.03
CA VAL A 22 -3.97 6.09 -0.62
C VAL A 22 -4.87 6.44 0.57
N MET A 23 -4.34 7.09 1.60
CA MET A 23 -5.11 7.48 2.78
C MET A 23 -6.22 8.50 2.46
N GLU A 24 -5.96 9.47 1.61
CA GLU A 24 -6.97 10.41 1.12
C GLU A 24 -8.10 9.68 0.37
N GLY A 25 -7.76 8.69 -0.44
CA GLY A 25 -8.73 7.82 -1.12
C GLY A 25 -9.60 7.04 -0.14
N ILE A 26 -9.02 6.46 0.91
CA ILE A 26 -9.76 5.76 1.97
C ILE A 26 -10.70 6.75 2.68
N GLN A 27 -10.20 7.91 3.06
CA GLN A 27 -10.96 8.93 3.81
C GLN A 27 -12.10 9.55 2.99
N SER A 28 -12.05 9.47 1.65
CA SER A 28 -13.13 9.94 0.78
C SER A 28 -14.40 9.07 0.83
N VAL A 29 -14.32 7.88 1.43
CA VAL A 29 -15.45 6.96 1.58
C VAL A 29 -16.18 7.23 2.89
N THR A 30 -17.49 7.40 2.83
CA THR A 30 -18.34 7.62 4.04
C THR A 30 -18.18 6.46 5.02
N ASP A 31 -18.06 6.79 6.31
CA ASP A 31 -17.88 5.83 7.40
C ASP A 31 -16.57 5.00 7.33
N ALA A 32 -15.58 5.45 6.57
CA ALA A 32 -14.24 4.89 6.60
C ALA A 32 -13.31 5.75 7.47
N HIS A 33 -12.58 5.10 8.36
CA HIS A 33 -11.52 5.69 9.16
C HIS A 33 -10.17 5.14 8.71
N VAL A 34 -9.15 6.00 8.58
CA VAL A 34 -7.81 5.58 8.18
C VAL A 34 -6.79 5.98 9.24
N THR A 35 -5.90 5.04 9.56
CA THR A 35 -4.74 5.26 10.43
C THR A 35 -3.46 5.03 9.64
N GLY A 36 -2.60 6.06 9.57
CA GLY A 36 -1.27 5.96 8.96
C GLY A 36 -0.23 5.50 9.98
N ILE A 37 0.48 4.43 9.68
CA ILE A 37 1.53 3.83 10.52
C ILE A 37 2.85 3.87 9.75
N VAL A 38 3.80 4.64 10.25
CA VAL A 38 5.13 4.77 9.64
C VAL A 38 6.07 3.74 10.25
N VAL A 39 6.69 2.94 9.38
CA VAL A 39 7.87 2.16 9.74
C VAL A 39 9.07 3.10 9.70
N ASP A 40 9.79 3.23 10.80
CA ASP A 40 10.93 4.15 10.93
C ASP A 40 12.21 3.64 10.22
N SER A 41 13.28 4.43 10.31
CA SER A 41 14.59 4.09 9.73
C SER A 41 15.20 2.81 10.31
N ASP A 42 14.80 2.41 11.51
CA ASP A 42 15.23 1.19 12.17
C ASP A 42 14.29 0.00 11.91
N GLY A 43 13.26 0.18 11.07
CA GLY A 43 12.29 -0.86 10.75
C GLY A 43 11.32 -1.18 11.88
N LEU A 44 11.07 -0.22 12.75
CA LEU A 44 10.15 -0.35 13.89
C LEU A 44 8.89 0.49 13.65
N ILE A 45 7.82 0.13 14.30
CA ILE A 45 6.60 0.94 14.46
C ILE A 45 6.40 1.25 15.95
N LYS A 46 5.61 2.28 16.23
CA LYS A 46 5.26 2.62 17.63
C LYS A 46 4.50 1.48 18.30
N ASP A 47 4.68 1.29 19.61
CA ASP A 47 4.05 0.18 20.35
C ASP A 47 2.52 0.17 20.22
N ASN A 48 1.87 1.34 20.26
CA ASN A 48 0.42 1.45 20.08
C ASN A 48 -0.05 1.05 18.67
N ALA A 49 0.81 1.15 17.66
CA ALA A 49 0.45 0.82 16.28
C ALA A 49 0.17 -0.68 16.09
N TRP A 50 0.74 -1.57 16.90
CA TRP A 50 0.38 -2.98 16.89
C TRP A 50 -1.09 -3.21 17.27
N HIS A 51 -1.61 -2.44 18.22
CA HIS A 51 -3.03 -2.48 18.56
C HIS A 51 -3.90 -1.93 17.42
N GLU A 52 -3.49 -0.84 16.78
CA GLU A 52 -4.20 -0.27 15.63
C GLU A 52 -4.28 -1.28 14.46
N LEU A 53 -3.19 -2.04 14.18
CA LEU A 53 -3.20 -3.11 13.19
C LEU A 53 -4.11 -4.28 13.62
N GLN A 54 -4.21 -4.56 14.91
CA GLN A 54 -5.10 -5.60 15.44
C GLN A 54 -6.58 -5.24 15.31
N GLU A 55 -6.94 -3.96 15.49
CA GLU A 55 -8.33 -3.48 15.40
C GLU A 55 -8.77 -3.12 13.97
N ALA A 56 -7.83 -3.04 13.02
CA ALA A 56 -8.17 -2.71 11.64
C ALA A 56 -8.95 -3.83 10.95
N ASP A 57 -9.91 -3.48 10.10
CA ASP A 57 -10.65 -4.38 9.21
C ASP A 57 -9.85 -4.68 7.92
N ALA A 58 -9.00 -3.74 7.53
CA ALA A 58 -8.09 -3.86 6.40
C ALA A 58 -6.71 -3.30 6.72
N ILE A 59 -5.65 -3.94 6.22
CA ILE A 59 -4.26 -3.47 6.35
C ILE A 59 -3.67 -3.28 4.95
N VAL A 60 -3.23 -2.06 4.66
CA VAL A 60 -2.56 -1.71 3.41
C VAL A 60 -1.05 -1.60 3.66
N PHE A 61 -0.27 -2.43 2.98
CA PHE A 61 1.18 -2.46 3.11
C PHE A 61 1.84 -1.62 2.02
N GLY A 62 2.77 -0.73 2.39
CA GLY A 62 3.46 0.14 1.45
C GLY A 62 4.95 0.23 1.69
N CYS A 63 5.75 0.10 0.64
CA CYS A 63 7.19 0.37 0.73
C CYS A 63 7.79 0.63 -0.67
N PRO A 64 8.96 1.28 -0.77
CA PRO A 64 9.66 1.34 -2.04
C PRO A 64 10.18 -0.04 -2.44
N THR A 65 10.45 -0.23 -3.74
CA THR A 65 11.19 -1.39 -4.24
C THR A 65 12.67 -1.05 -4.25
N TYR A 66 13.46 -1.67 -3.38
CA TYR A 66 14.91 -1.54 -3.31
C TYR A 66 15.56 -2.88 -3.69
N MET A 67 16.46 -2.85 -4.67
CA MET A 67 17.13 -4.06 -5.18
C MET A 67 16.17 -5.21 -5.49
N GLY A 68 15.02 -4.86 -6.10
CA GLY A 68 14.02 -5.82 -6.56
C GLY A 68 13.11 -6.40 -5.48
N CYS A 69 13.10 -5.88 -4.24
CA CYS A 69 12.27 -6.39 -3.15
C CYS A 69 11.88 -5.29 -2.16
N VAL A 70 11.20 -5.67 -1.09
CA VAL A 70 10.96 -4.78 0.06
C VAL A 70 12.28 -4.38 0.71
N PRO A 71 12.44 -3.13 1.21
CA PRO A 71 13.63 -2.72 1.93
C PRO A 71 13.74 -3.44 3.27
N TRP A 72 14.97 -3.53 3.81
CA TRP A 72 15.21 -4.26 5.07
C TRP A 72 14.40 -3.71 6.24
N GLN A 73 14.10 -2.42 6.26
CA GLN A 73 13.26 -1.81 7.29
C GLN A 73 11.86 -2.40 7.28
N PHE A 74 11.24 -2.49 6.10
CA PHE A 74 9.93 -3.11 5.97
C PHE A 74 9.99 -4.62 6.28
N LYS A 75 11.08 -5.29 5.90
CA LYS A 75 11.28 -6.72 6.23
C LYS A 75 11.38 -6.94 7.74
N ARG A 76 12.07 -6.04 8.47
CA ARG A 76 12.13 -6.10 9.94
C ARG A 76 10.75 -5.96 10.58
N PHE A 77 9.94 -5.00 10.12
CA PHE A 77 8.54 -4.89 10.54
C PHE A 77 7.76 -6.18 10.26
N ALA A 78 7.90 -6.74 9.04
CA ALA A 78 7.23 -7.98 8.66
C ALA A 78 7.65 -9.16 9.55
N ASP A 79 8.92 -9.28 9.90
CA ASP A 79 9.39 -10.31 10.83
C ASP A 79 8.86 -10.10 12.25
N ALA A 80 8.76 -8.85 12.71
CA ALA A 80 8.19 -8.52 14.01
C ALA A 80 6.69 -8.85 14.11
N SER A 81 5.97 -8.93 12.99
CA SER A 81 4.56 -9.34 12.96
C SER A 81 4.33 -10.83 13.29
N SER A 82 5.40 -11.60 13.50
CA SER A 82 5.32 -13.04 13.87
C SER A 82 4.46 -13.33 15.10
N LYS A 83 4.37 -12.39 16.06
CA LYS A 83 3.47 -12.53 17.21
C LYS A 83 2.00 -12.49 16.81
N ALA A 84 1.62 -11.55 15.91
CA ALA A 84 0.27 -11.47 15.36
C ALA A 84 -0.04 -12.69 14.50
N TRP A 85 0.96 -13.19 13.75
CA TRP A 85 0.83 -14.43 12.97
C TRP A 85 0.54 -15.64 13.85
N ALA A 86 1.29 -15.84 14.92
CA ALA A 86 1.11 -16.96 15.85
C ALA A 86 -0.28 -16.91 16.54
N ALA A 87 -0.77 -15.71 16.84
CA ALA A 87 -2.08 -15.49 17.44
C ALA A 87 -3.22 -15.50 16.39
N GLN A 88 -2.92 -15.63 15.09
CA GLN A 88 -3.88 -15.50 13.98
C GLN A 88 -4.66 -14.16 14.03
N GLY A 89 -4.02 -13.10 14.54
CA GLY A 89 -4.67 -11.83 14.84
C GLY A 89 -5.10 -11.01 13.62
N TRP A 90 -4.53 -11.30 12.42
CA TRP A 90 -4.93 -10.64 11.16
C TRP A 90 -5.73 -11.56 10.23
N ARG A 91 -6.10 -12.74 10.71
CA ARG A 91 -6.90 -13.70 9.94
C ARG A 91 -8.21 -13.06 9.47
N ASP A 92 -8.54 -13.33 8.20
CA ASP A 92 -9.75 -12.87 7.51
C ASP A 92 -9.88 -11.34 7.35
N LYS A 93 -8.86 -10.55 7.75
CA LYS A 93 -8.79 -9.12 7.40
C LYS A 93 -8.48 -8.96 5.91
N LEU A 94 -8.91 -7.83 5.33
CA LEU A 94 -8.49 -7.47 3.98
C LEU A 94 -7.03 -6.99 3.98
N ALA A 95 -6.31 -7.33 2.93
CA ALA A 95 -4.94 -6.87 2.68
C ALA A 95 -4.83 -6.24 1.30
N ALA A 96 -3.97 -5.25 1.17
CA ALA A 96 -3.64 -4.63 -0.10
C ALA A 96 -2.19 -4.12 -0.08
N GLY A 97 -1.63 -3.78 -1.24
CA GLY A 97 -0.25 -3.30 -1.26
C GLY A 97 0.02 -2.24 -2.32
N PHE A 98 1.00 -1.37 -2.03
CA PHE A 98 1.52 -0.41 -2.98
C PHE A 98 3.04 -0.29 -2.89
N THR A 99 3.67 0.12 -3.98
CA THR A 99 5.12 0.30 -4.05
C THR A 99 5.52 1.38 -5.04
N ASN A 100 6.72 1.93 -4.85
CA ASN A 100 7.32 2.94 -5.69
C ASN A 100 8.78 2.58 -6.02
N SER A 101 9.25 2.97 -7.19
CA SER A 101 10.67 2.86 -7.56
C SER A 101 11.06 3.91 -8.59
N GLY A 102 12.37 4.11 -8.81
CA GLY A 102 12.90 5.10 -9.76
C GLY A 102 12.59 4.77 -11.22
N SER A 103 12.56 3.51 -11.60
CA SER A 103 12.31 3.07 -12.97
C SER A 103 10.85 2.73 -13.22
N MET A 104 10.41 2.80 -14.50
CA MET A 104 9.02 2.45 -14.90
C MET A 104 8.64 1.03 -14.50
N ASN A 105 9.45 0.04 -14.82
CA ASN A 105 9.26 -1.35 -14.37
C ASN A 105 9.82 -1.51 -12.95
N GLY A 106 11.14 -1.36 -12.78
CA GLY A 106 11.88 -1.38 -11.51
C GLY A 106 11.65 -2.63 -10.67
N ASP A 107 11.23 -3.74 -11.29
CA ASP A 107 10.87 -5.00 -10.62
C ASP A 107 9.85 -4.85 -9.48
N LYS A 108 9.02 -3.82 -9.57
CA LYS A 108 7.99 -3.50 -8.55
C LYS A 108 7.04 -4.66 -8.26
N HIS A 109 6.80 -5.53 -9.25
CA HIS A 109 5.96 -6.70 -9.04
C HIS A 109 6.53 -7.67 -7.99
N SER A 110 7.85 -7.80 -7.89
CA SER A 110 8.50 -8.63 -6.85
C SER A 110 8.15 -8.14 -5.45
N THR A 111 8.15 -6.82 -5.25
CA THR A 111 7.72 -6.22 -3.97
C THR A 111 6.25 -6.53 -3.67
N LEU A 112 5.34 -6.34 -4.65
CA LEU A 112 3.92 -6.67 -4.46
C LEU A 112 3.71 -8.16 -4.21
N SER A 113 4.48 -9.05 -4.86
CA SER A 113 4.44 -10.50 -4.62
C SER A 113 4.87 -10.85 -3.20
N TYR A 114 5.89 -10.16 -2.66
CA TYR A 114 6.27 -10.32 -1.26
C TYR A 114 5.14 -9.87 -0.31
N LEU A 115 4.53 -8.69 -0.53
CA LEU A 115 3.43 -8.18 0.28
C LEU A 115 2.21 -9.10 0.24
N PHE A 116 1.89 -9.65 -0.94
CA PHE A 116 0.87 -10.67 -1.10
C PHE A 116 1.21 -11.92 -0.28
N THR A 117 2.45 -12.45 -0.38
CA THR A 117 2.87 -13.63 0.37
C THR A 117 2.80 -13.39 1.88
N LEU A 118 3.24 -12.22 2.37
CA LEU A 118 3.10 -11.82 3.77
C LEU A 118 1.64 -11.85 4.22
N SER A 119 0.73 -11.31 3.40
CA SER A 119 -0.71 -11.32 3.67
C SER A 119 -1.27 -12.73 3.74
N MET A 120 -0.84 -13.64 2.83
CA MET A 120 -1.25 -15.05 2.87
C MET A 120 -0.72 -15.79 4.09
N GLN A 121 0.50 -15.48 4.56
CA GLN A 121 1.02 -16.01 5.82
C GLN A 121 0.12 -15.63 7.00
N HIS A 122 -0.45 -14.43 7.00
CA HIS A 122 -1.38 -13.96 8.02
C HIS A 122 -2.85 -14.40 7.78
N ALA A 123 -3.11 -15.26 6.80
CA ALA A 123 -4.46 -15.72 6.42
C ALA A 123 -5.43 -14.57 6.06
N MET A 124 -4.91 -13.51 5.43
CA MET A 124 -5.68 -12.35 4.98
C MET A 124 -6.22 -12.55 3.55
N LEU A 125 -7.13 -11.65 3.12
CA LEU A 125 -7.72 -11.64 1.77
C LEU A 125 -7.16 -10.46 0.96
N TRP A 126 -6.54 -10.75 -0.17
CA TRP A 126 -5.86 -9.72 -0.98
C TRP A 126 -6.81 -8.95 -1.91
N VAL A 127 -6.68 -7.63 -1.92
CA VAL A 127 -7.42 -6.70 -2.78
C VAL A 127 -6.47 -6.06 -3.80
N GLY A 128 -6.69 -6.32 -5.08
CA GLY A 128 -5.98 -5.66 -6.18
C GLY A 128 -6.58 -4.30 -6.55
N THR A 129 -5.94 -3.59 -7.50
CA THR A 129 -6.33 -2.22 -7.88
C THR A 129 -7.74 -2.12 -8.45
N GLY A 130 -8.19 -3.11 -9.21
CA GLY A 130 -9.49 -3.07 -9.91
C GLY A 130 -9.58 -1.96 -10.98
N LEU A 131 -8.45 -1.36 -11.34
CA LEU A 131 -8.37 -0.29 -12.33
C LEU A 131 -7.84 -0.85 -13.65
N MET A 132 -8.51 -0.49 -14.75
CA MET A 132 -7.98 -0.79 -16.09
C MET A 132 -6.72 0.03 -16.36
N SER A 133 -5.76 -0.58 -17.06
CA SER A 133 -4.55 0.12 -17.47
C SER A 133 -4.83 1.14 -18.57
N ALA A 134 -4.15 2.27 -18.55
CA ALA A 134 -4.12 3.24 -19.63
C ALA A 134 -3.21 2.73 -20.75
N ASN A 135 -3.75 1.89 -21.64
CA ASN A 135 -3.00 1.17 -22.67
C ASN A 135 -3.38 1.54 -24.10
N LYS A 136 -4.03 2.70 -24.30
CA LYS A 136 -4.37 3.19 -25.62
C LYS A 136 -3.20 3.99 -26.23
N LYS A 137 -3.14 4.08 -27.56
CA LYS A 137 -2.10 4.86 -28.27
C LYS A 137 -2.05 6.33 -27.82
N ALA A 138 -3.19 6.88 -27.43
CA ALA A 138 -3.31 8.27 -26.96
C ALA A 138 -3.05 8.41 -25.45
N SER A 139 -2.82 7.33 -24.72
CA SER A 139 -2.60 7.38 -23.28
C SER A 139 -1.27 8.06 -22.94
N GLY A 140 -1.30 8.90 -21.92
CA GLY A 140 -0.16 9.63 -21.39
C GLY A 140 0.21 9.19 -19.96
N ARG A 141 1.36 9.67 -19.49
CA ARG A 141 1.94 9.29 -18.18
C ARG A 141 1.01 9.66 -17.01
N ASP A 142 0.16 10.66 -17.18
CA ASP A 142 -0.74 11.14 -16.13
C ASP A 142 -2.11 10.45 -16.14
N ASP A 143 -2.31 9.48 -17.02
CA ASP A 143 -3.51 8.67 -17.02
C ASP A 143 -3.51 7.64 -15.87
N ILE A 144 -4.71 7.29 -15.42
CA ILE A 144 -4.91 6.31 -14.32
C ILE A 144 -4.32 4.96 -14.71
N ASN A 145 -3.55 4.38 -13.79
CA ASN A 145 -2.91 3.08 -13.93
C ASN A 145 -2.08 2.96 -15.23
N TYR A 146 -1.34 4.01 -15.59
CA TYR A 146 -0.45 4.00 -16.76
C TYR A 146 0.64 2.93 -16.64
N LEU A 147 1.10 2.62 -15.43
CA LEU A 147 2.06 1.54 -15.18
C LEU A 147 1.46 0.13 -15.38
N GLY A 148 0.14 0.02 -15.52
CA GLY A 148 -0.53 -1.25 -15.82
C GLY A 148 -0.46 -2.27 -14.68
N ALA A 149 -0.53 -1.83 -13.43
CA ALA A 149 -0.45 -2.69 -12.26
C ALA A 149 -1.84 -3.12 -11.78
N PHE A 150 -2.04 -4.41 -11.57
CA PHE A 150 -3.32 -4.99 -11.14
C PHE A 150 -3.24 -5.57 -9.71
N ALA A 151 -2.10 -6.13 -9.33
CA ALA A 151 -1.92 -6.75 -8.02
C ALA A 151 -1.92 -5.74 -6.86
N GLY A 152 -1.53 -4.49 -7.12
CA GLY A 152 -1.47 -3.39 -6.16
C GLY A 152 -1.05 -2.10 -6.86
N ALA A 153 -1.11 -0.96 -6.19
CA ALA A 153 -0.77 0.31 -6.81
C ALA A 153 0.76 0.48 -6.94
N MET A 154 1.21 0.75 -8.16
CA MET A 154 2.61 1.08 -8.44
C MET A 154 2.75 2.56 -8.76
N ALA A 155 3.88 3.15 -8.35
CA ALA A 155 4.28 4.50 -8.71
C ALA A 155 5.73 4.54 -9.19
N GLN A 156 6.07 5.59 -9.94
CA GLN A 156 7.45 5.84 -10.38
C GLN A 156 7.88 7.23 -9.93
N SER A 157 9.07 7.29 -9.30
CA SER A 157 9.69 8.53 -8.90
C SER A 157 11.14 8.54 -9.38
N PRO A 158 11.49 9.37 -10.39
CA PRO A 158 12.86 9.51 -10.84
C PRO A 158 13.83 9.78 -9.67
N ALA A 159 15.04 9.25 -9.76
CA ALA A 159 16.01 9.29 -8.66
C ALA A 159 16.49 10.72 -8.32
N ASP A 160 16.38 11.64 -9.26
CA ASP A 160 16.73 13.06 -9.16
C ASP A 160 15.54 13.98 -8.89
N ALA A 161 14.31 13.43 -8.77
CA ALA A 161 13.12 14.18 -8.41
C ALA A 161 12.95 14.27 -6.89
N SER A 162 12.52 15.42 -6.40
CA SER A 162 12.13 15.59 -5.00
C SER A 162 10.77 14.92 -4.70
N PRO A 163 10.43 14.69 -3.41
CA PRO A 163 9.09 14.21 -3.04
C PRO A 163 7.94 15.14 -3.47
N ASP A 164 8.22 16.44 -3.67
CA ASP A 164 7.20 17.38 -4.14
C ASP A 164 6.91 17.24 -5.64
N GLU A 165 7.87 16.71 -6.40
CA GLU A 165 7.76 16.52 -7.85
C GLU A 165 7.26 15.12 -8.22
N ALA A 166 7.59 14.10 -7.43
CA ALA A 166 7.28 12.70 -7.74
C ALA A 166 6.77 11.93 -6.48
N PRO A 167 5.87 10.96 -6.66
CA PRO A 167 5.27 10.48 -7.90
C PRO A 167 4.42 11.53 -8.61
N GLY A 168 4.28 11.37 -9.94
CA GLY A 168 3.46 12.26 -10.77
C GLY A 168 1.94 12.11 -10.52
N PRO A 169 1.13 13.05 -11.07
CA PRO A 169 -0.30 13.14 -10.78
C PRO A 169 -1.09 11.88 -11.16
N GLY A 170 -0.75 11.19 -12.25
CA GLY A 170 -1.42 9.95 -12.65
C GLY A 170 -1.22 8.81 -11.65
N ASP A 171 0.00 8.67 -11.09
CA ASP A 171 0.29 7.67 -10.08
C ASP A 171 -0.39 7.99 -8.75
N LEU A 172 -0.42 9.27 -8.35
CA LEU A 172 -1.11 9.70 -7.14
C LEU A 172 -2.63 9.52 -7.27
N HIS A 173 -3.21 9.84 -8.43
CA HIS A 173 -4.63 9.60 -8.68
C HIS A 173 -4.95 8.09 -8.66
N THR A 174 -4.08 7.25 -9.26
CA THR A 174 -4.19 5.79 -9.19
C THR A 174 -4.16 5.29 -7.73
N ALA A 175 -3.25 5.83 -6.92
CA ALA A 175 -3.14 5.49 -5.50
C ALA A 175 -4.39 5.92 -4.71
N HIS A 176 -4.93 7.11 -4.98
CA HIS A 176 -6.18 7.60 -4.38
C HIS A 176 -7.36 6.67 -4.70
N LEU A 177 -7.60 6.35 -5.98
CA LEU A 177 -8.68 5.45 -6.39
C LEU A 177 -8.50 4.04 -5.82
N PHE A 178 -7.26 3.58 -5.66
CA PHE A 178 -6.96 2.32 -5.00
C PHE A 178 -7.36 2.34 -3.53
N GLY A 179 -7.03 3.42 -2.81
CA GLY A 179 -7.45 3.62 -1.42
C GLY A 179 -8.97 3.64 -1.27
N GLN A 180 -9.66 4.37 -2.14
CA GLN A 180 -11.11 4.42 -2.19
C GLN A 180 -11.73 3.02 -2.38
N ARG A 181 -11.20 2.23 -3.32
CA ARG A 181 -11.64 0.86 -3.56
C ARG A 181 -11.47 -0.03 -2.33
N ILE A 182 -10.33 0.05 -1.64
CA ILE A 182 -10.07 -0.75 -0.44
C ILE A 182 -11.13 -0.48 0.62
N ALA A 183 -11.41 0.80 0.92
CA ALA A 183 -12.42 1.18 1.90
C ALA A 183 -13.82 0.71 1.50
N GLN A 184 -14.19 0.83 0.22
CA GLN A 184 -15.48 0.34 -0.30
C GLN A 184 -15.64 -1.18 -0.15
N ILE A 185 -14.57 -1.96 -0.42
CA ILE A 185 -14.60 -3.41 -0.27
C ILE A 185 -14.64 -3.78 1.21
N ALA A 186 -13.86 -3.10 2.07
CA ALA A 186 -13.88 -3.32 3.50
C ALA A 186 -15.26 -3.03 4.10
N SER A 187 -15.93 -1.96 3.68
CA SER A 187 -17.30 -1.66 4.12
C SER A 187 -18.31 -2.74 3.72
N ARG A 188 -18.17 -3.33 2.53
CA ARG A 188 -19.03 -4.45 2.09
C ARG A 188 -18.73 -5.75 2.85
N TRP A 189 -17.46 -6.02 3.10
CA TRP A 189 -17.00 -7.21 3.83
C TRP A 189 -17.48 -7.21 5.28
N CYS A 190 -17.40 -6.07 5.96
CA CYS A 190 -17.87 -5.94 7.35
C CYS A 190 -19.39 -5.84 7.50
N ALA A 191 -20.15 -5.58 6.42
CA ALA A 191 -21.60 -5.53 6.44
C ALA A 191 -22.26 -6.89 6.23
N SER A 192 -21.49 -7.91 5.86
CA SER A 192 -21.94 -9.31 5.68
C SER A 192 -21.76 -10.11 6.94
#